data_f6c80fd2a1cc8ef9a9ba86e77b87f545
#
_entry.id   f6c80fd2a1cc8ef9a9ba86e77b87f545
#
_cell.length_a   1.000
_cell.length_b   1.000
_cell.length_c   1.000
_cell.angle_alpha   90.00
_cell.angle_beta   90.00
_cell.angle_gamma   90.00
#
_symmetry.space_group_name_H-M   'P 1'
#
loop_
_entity.id
_entity.type
_entity.pdbx_description
1 polymer ?
#
loop_
_entity_poly.entity_id
_entity_poly.type
_entity_poly.pdbx_seq_one_letter_code
_entity_poly.pdbx_strand_id
1 'polypeptide(L)'
;EIQRTHVIIREPVGVSGKLPGMVFMHGAGYGSAVDSFVDMAYDLSSAGFVTAVLDKPVWSTNDITRDYTGSAAVYDEVIRMLRGLDNVDDGEVGIYATSESTWVSSYLLDMDKDIAFQVLLSPMVFTPRQAIGFLAAQDFALVGAHDGYQSIVRRVFNIDSALFGVTLPDVHTLKPSAYSIPTLVAYGS
;
A
#
# COMPACT_ATOMS: atom_id res chain seq x y z
N GLU A 1 21.71 -7.03 6.51
CA GLU A 1 21.96 -6.26 5.27
C GLU A 1 21.07 -5.04 5.28
N ILE A 2 21.63 -3.83 5.19
CA ILE A 2 20.84 -2.59 5.11
C ILE A 2 20.34 -2.50 3.67
N GLN A 3 19.06 -2.71 3.48
CA GLN A 3 18.44 -2.56 2.18
C GLN A 3 18.22 -1.07 1.90
N ARG A 4 18.76 -0.58 0.78
CA ARG A 4 18.60 0.81 0.37
C ARG A 4 17.39 0.90 -0.54
N THR A 5 16.46 1.77 -0.17
CA THR A 5 15.29 2.12 -0.99
C THR A 5 15.42 3.56 -1.44
N HIS A 6 15.09 3.84 -2.69
CA HIS A 6 15.04 5.21 -3.20
C HIS A 6 13.73 5.86 -2.77
N VAL A 7 13.85 7.05 -2.18
CA VAL A 7 12.71 7.88 -1.82
C VAL A 7 12.82 9.19 -2.59
N ILE A 8 11.77 9.57 -3.29
CA ILE A 8 11.64 10.86 -3.96
C ILE A 8 10.73 11.73 -3.11
N ILE A 9 11.26 12.86 -2.64
CA ILE A 9 10.49 13.89 -1.94
C ILE A 9 10.24 15.03 -2.91
N ARG A 10 9.00 15.53 -2.94
CA ARG A 10 8.60 16.74 -3.66
C ARG A 10 8.03 17.75 -2.69
N GLU A 11 8.47 18.98 -2.84
CA GLU A 11 8.06 20.09 -2.01
C GLU A 11 7.42 21.17 -2.88
N PRO A 12 6.39 21.88 -2.38
CA PRO A 12 5.84 23.05 -3.07
C PRO A 12 6.87 24.14 -3.22
N VAL A 13 6.91 24.76 -4.39
CA VAL A 13 7.82 25.89 -4.64
C VAL A 13 7.15 27.21 -4.24
N GLY A 14 7.87 28.04 -3.48
CA GLY A 14 7.41 29.38 -3.10
C GLY A 14 6.35 29.41 -2.00
N VAL A 15 6.09 28.28 -1.35
CA VAL A 15 5.19 28.20 -0.18
C VAL A 15 6.04 28.27 1.09
N SER A 16 5.60 29.06 2.08
CA SER A 16 6.25 29.21 3.37
C SER A 16 5.37 28.67 4.49
N GLY A 17 6.00 28.20 5.57
CA GLY A 17 5.33 27.64 6.74
C GLY A 17 5.32 26.12 6.75
N LYS A 18 4.63 25.55 7.73
CA LYS A 18 4.45 24.11 7.87
C LYS A 18 3.37 23.62 6.90
N LEU A 19 3.62 22.52 6.25
CA LEU A 19 2.78 21.94 5.21
C LEU A 19 2.39 20.50 5.58
N PRO A 20 1.21 20.02 5.19
CA PRO A 20 0.85 18.61 5.36
C PRO A 20 1.76 17.72 4.51
N GLY A 21 2.00 16.51 5.01
CA GLY A 21 2.77 15.47 4.32
C GLY A 21 1.91 14.34 3.80
N MET A 22 2.32 13.70 2.68
CA MET A 22 1.69 12.51 2.13
C MET A 22 2.74 11.49 1.71
N VAL A 23 2.64 10.26 2.21
CA VAL A 23 3.46 9.12 1.78
C VAL A 23 2.63 8.19 0.90
N PHE A 24 3.14 7.91 -0.31
CA PHE A 24 2.48 7.01 -1.25
C PHE A 24 2.94 5.56 -1.04
N MET A 25 1.96 4.66 -0.92
CA MET A 25 2.16 3.23 -0.72
C MET A 25 1.69 2.46 -1.96
N HIS A 26 2.63 1.85 -2.67
CA HIS A 26 2.37 1.15 -3.93
C HIS A 26 1.65 -0.19 -3.71
N GLY A 27 0.67 -0.51 -4.56
CA GLY A 27 -0.02 -1.80 -4.61
C GLY A 27 0.86 -2.96 -5.10
N ALA A 28 0.26 -4.12 -5.44
CA ALA A 28 0.98 -5.23 -6.05
C ALA A 28 1.51 -4.84 -7.43
N GLY A 29 2.61 -5.47 -7.86
CA GLY A 29 3.18 -5.28 -9.19
C GLY A 29 4.69 -5.12 -9.16
N TYR A 30 5.29 -5.24 -10.34
CA TYR A 30 6.74 -5.19 -10.56
C TYR A 30 7.22 -3.82 -11.09
N GLY A 31 6.31 -2.88 -11.30
CA GLY A 31 6.64 -1.54 -11.76
C GLY A 31 7.25 -0.68 -10.65
N SER A 32 7.95 0.37 -11.08
CA SER A 32 8.42 1.41 -10.16
C SER A 32 7.23 2.13 -9.51
N ALA A 33 7.28 2.28 -8.21
CA ALA A 33 6.30 3.09 -7.47
C ALA A 33 6.43 4.57 -7.87
N VAL A 34 7.64 5.01 -8.15
CA VAL A 34 7.92 6.36 -8.64
C VAL A 34 7.17 6.62 -9.93
N ASP A 35 7.27 5.73 -10.92
CA ASP A 35 6.57 5.89 -12.20
C ASP A 35 5.04 5.89 -12.03
N SER A 36 4.52 5.12 -11.07
CA SER A 36 3.09 5.02 -10.82
C SER A 36 2.49 6.27 -10.15
N PHE A 37 3.29 7.00 -9.35
CA PHE A 37 2.78 8.09 -8.53
C PHE A 37 3.40 9.47 -8.83
N VAL A 38 4.32 9.55 -9.79
CA VAL A 38 5.05 10.80 -10.07
C VAL A 38 4.12 11.97 -10.39
N ASP A 39 3.10 11.75 -11.20
CA ASP A 39 2.16 12.81 -11.60
C ASP A 39 1.26 13.21 -10.44
N MET A 40 0.71 12.24 -9.68
CA MET A 40 -0.11 12.52 -8.51
C MET A 40 0.69 13.23 -7.40
N ALA A 41 1.92 12.82 -7.18
CA ALA A 41 2.80 13.48 -6.22
C ALA A 41 3.11 14.92 -6.65
N TYR A 42 3.24 15.17 -7.95
CA TYR A 42 3.41 16.51 -8.50
C TYR A 42 2.14 17.38 -8.28
N ASP A 43 0.98 16.84 -8.58
CA ASP A 43 -0.30 17.55 -8.42
C ASP A 43 -0.57 17.90 -6.96
N LEU A 44 -0.34 16.95 -6.03
CA LEU A 44 -0.47 17.21 -4.59
C LEU A 44 0.57 18.19 -4.08
N SER A 45 1.81 18.09 -4.57
CA SER A 45 2.83 19.08 -4.21
C SER A 45 2.43 20.48 -4.69
N SER A 46 1.89 20.61 -5.89
CA SER A 46 1.36 21.87 -6.41
C SER A 46 0.16 22.39 -5.60
N ALA A 47 -0.58 21.51 -4.94
CA ALA A 47 -1.70 21.84 -4.05
C ALA A 47 -1.24 22.15 -2.59
N GLY A 48 0.06 22.10 -2.30
CA GLY A 48 0.60 22.48 -0.99
C GLY A 48 0.97 21.32 -0.07
N PHE A 49 1.10 20.10 -0.57
CA PHE A 49 1.60 18.97 0.21
C PHE A 49 3.09 18.73 -0.01
N VAL A 50 3.80 18.34 1.03
CA VAL A 50 5.10 17.67 0.87
C VAL A 50 4.85 16.19 0.65
N THR A 51 5.28 15.65 -0.49
CA THR A 51 4.99 14.27 -0.88
C THR A 51 6.23 13.40 -0.87
N ALA A 52 6.09 12.15 -0.46
CA ALA A 52 7.14 11.14 -0.53
C ALA A 52 6.65 9.91 -1.28
N VAL A 53 7.39 9.52 -2.30
CA VAL A 53 7.20 8.29 -3.08
C VAL A 53 8.44 7.44 -2.92
N LEU A 54 8.29 6.17 -2.57
CA LEU A 54 9.41 5.24 -2.48
C LEU A 54 9.16 4.03 -3.37
N ASP A 55 10.24 3.52 -3.97
CA ASP A 55 10.20 2.24 -4.65
C ASP A 55 10.03 1.11 -3.62
N LYS A 56 9.27 0.08 -4.00
CA LYS A 56 9.13 -1.09 -3.16
C LYS A 56 10.50 -1.69 -2.84
N PRO A 57 10.70 -2.12 -1.60
CA PRO A 57 11.84 -2.95 -1.26
C PRO A 57 11.94 -4.17 -2.18
N VAL A 58 13.14 -4.54 -2.60
CA VAL A 58 13.39 -5.61 -3.60
C VAL A 58 12.76 -6.93 -3.19
N TRP A 59 12.69 -7.24 -1.88
CA TRP A 59 12.04 -8.47 -1.38
C TRP A 59 10.54 -8.52 -1.65
N SER A 60 9.88 -7.38 -1.88
CA SER A 60 8.44 -7.34 -2.14
C SER A 60 8.09 -7.45 -3.62
N THR A 61 9.08 -7.37 -4.52
CA THR A 61 8.86 -7.36 -5.98
C THR A 61 8.94 -8.73 -6.63
N ASN A 62 9.82 -9.61 -6.13
CA ASN A 62 10.15 -10.88 -6.77
C ASN A 62 9.74 -12.09 -5.94
N ASP A 63 9.23 -11.89 -4.72
CA ASP A 63 8.90 -12.98 -3.85
C ASP A 63 7.39 -13.19 -3.77
N ILE A 64 7.00 -14.43 -3.88
CA ILE A 64 5.65 -14.89 -3.62
C ILE A 64 5.34 -14.78 -2.11
N THR A 65 6.36 -14.68 -1.29
CA THR A 65 6.25 -14.40 0.14
C THR A 65 6.06 -12.90 0.37
N ARG A 66 4.92 -12.53 0.95
CA ARG A 66 4.58 -11.13 1.27
C ARG A 66 4.90 -10.84 2.73
N ASP A 67 5.86 -9.95 2.98
CA ASP A 67 6.16 -9.44 4.31
C ASP A 67 5.52 -8.05 4.50
N TYR A 68 4.26 -8.04 4.95
CA TYR A 68 3.54 -6.78 5.18
C TYR A 68 4.03 -6.04 6.41
N THR A 69 4.53 -6.75 7.43
CA THR A 69 5.11 -6.13 8.63
C THR A 69 6.42 -5.43 8.30
N GLY A 70 7.30 -6.08 7.55
CA GLY A 70 8.55 -5.47 7.09
C GLY A 70 8.28 -4.30 6.15
N SER A 71 7.31 -4.43 5.25
CA SER A 71 6.89 -3.32 4.38
C SER A 71 6.36 -2.12 5.19
N ALA A 72 5.54 -2.37 6.20
CA ALA A 72 5.02 -1.32 7.09
C ALA A 72 6.16 -0.60 7.83
N ALA A 73 7.17 -1.33 8.30
CA ALA A 73 8.32 -0.73 8.97
C ALA A 73 9.13 0.21 8.06
N VAL A 74 9.25 -0.12 6.77
CA VAL A 74 9.91 0.76 5.79
C VAL A 74 9.09 2.04 5.58
N TYR A 75 7.77 1.94 5.45
CA TYR A 75 6.92 3.12 5.31
C TYR A 75 6.92 3.99 6.57
N ASP A 76 6.98 3.39 7.75
CA ASP A 76 7.11 4.10 9.03
C ASP A 76 8.41 4.93 9.08
N GLU A 77 9.53 4.38 8.59
CA GLU A 77 10.79 5.14 8.46
C GLU A 77 10.64 6.36 7.51
N VAL A 78 9.95 6.19 6.38
CA VAL A 78 9.73 7.28 5.43
C VAL A 78 8.82 8.36 6.04
N ILE A 79 7.79 7.97 6.79
CA ILE A 79 6.92 8.91 7.52
C ILE A 79 7.73 9.70 8.55
N ARG A 80 8.58 9.02 9.34
CA ARG A 80 9.46 9.70 10.31
C ARG A 80 10.44 10.65 9.64
N MET A 81 11.00 10.26 8.50
CA MET A 81 11.87 11.13 7.70
C MET A 81 11.10 12.37 7.22
N LEU A 82 9.88 12.20 6.71
CA LEU A 82 9.05 13.30 6.22
C LEU A 82 8.68 14.27 7.35
N ARG A 83 8.28 13.76 8.52
CA ARG A 83 8.01 14.55 9.73
C ARG A 83 9.23 15.35 10.21
N GLY A 84 10.43 14.85 9.95
CA GLY A 84 11.69 15.51 10.32
C GLY A 84 12.07 16.71 9.42
N LEU A 85 11.35 16.97 8.35
CA LEU A 85 11.62 18.13 7.49
C LEU A 85 11.10 19.42 8.12
N ASP A 86 11.89 20.49 8.01
CA ASP A 86 11.59 21.79 8.63
C ASP A 86 10.27 22.40 8.16
N ASN A 87 9.86 22.11 6.94
CA ASN A 87 8.65 22.63 6.30
C ASN A 87 7.45 21.70 6.38
N VAL A 88 7.53 20.57 7.08
CA VAL A 88 6.42 19.64 7.27
C VAL A 88 5.77 19.84 8.64
N ASP A 89 4.44 19.87 8.68
CA ASP A 89 3.70 19.74 9.92
C ASP A 89 3.68 18.27 10.34
N ASP A 90 4.40 17.97 11.41
CA ASP A 90 4.55 16.60 11.92
C ASP A 90 3.23 15.95 12.38
N GLY A 91 2.26 16.78 12.80
CA GLY A 91 0.90 16.37 13.15
C GLY A 91 -0.04 16.18 11.95
N GLU A 92 0.37 16.56 10.73
CA GLU A 92 -0.45 16.50 9.51
C GLU A 92 0.14 15.60 8.43
N VAL A 93 0.81 14.51 8.80
CA VAL A 93 1.33 13.53 7.85
C VAL A 93 0.37 12.35 7.70
N GLY A 94 -0.07 12.12 6.46
CA GLY A 94 -0.96 11.03 6.08
C GLY A 94 -0.36 10.07 5.07
N ILE A 95 -1.15 9.06 4.71
CA ILE A 95 -0.77 8.03 3.75
C ILE A 95 -1.79 7.91 2.62
N TYR A 96 -1.29 7.55 1.44
CA TYR A 96 -2.08 7.11 0.29
C TYR A 96 -1.73 5.66 -0.01
N ALA A 97 -2.68 4.76 0.15
CA ALA A 97 -2.48 3.33 -0.06
C ALA A 97 -3.41 2.81 -1.16
N THR A 98 -2.88 1.99 -2.07
CA THR A 98 -3.65 1.42 -3.17
C THR A 98 -3.56 -0.10 -3.20
N SER A 99 -4.71 -0.77 -3.43
CA SER A 99 -4.77 -2.22 -3.64
C SER A 99 -4.07 -2.98 -2.49
N GLU A 100 -3.03 -3.78 -2.78
CA GLU A 100 -2.28 -4.57 -1.79
C GLU A 100 -1.75 -3.74 -0.62
N SER A 101 -1.29 -2.51 -0.86
CA SER A 101 -0.74 -1.67 0.22
C SER A 101 -1.78 -1.23 1.24
N THR A 102 -3.08 -1.42 0.97
CA THR A 102 -4.12 -1.19 1.97
C THR A 102 -4.09 -2.23 3.10
N TRP A 103 -3.56 -3.44 2.86
CA TRP A 103 -3.24 -4.35 3.97
C TRP A 103 -2.03 -3.86 4.74
N VAL A 104 -0.97 -3.38 4.04
CA VAL A 104 0.23 -2.82 4.68
C VAL A 104 -0.14 -1.62 5.56
N SER A 105 -1.06 -0.75 5.11
CA SER A 105 -1.51 0.40 5.90
C SER A 105 -2.11 0.00 7.25
N SER A 106 -2.79 -1.14 7.33
CA SER A 106 -3.33 -1.64 8.61
C SER A 106 -2.23 -2.00 9.61
N TYR A 107 -1.12 -2.57 9.15
CA TYR A 107 0.05 -2.84 10.01
C TYR A 107 0.74 -1.55 10.41
N LEU A 108 0.88 -0.64 9.47
CA LEU A 108 1.48 0.67 9.71
C LEU A 108 0.71 1.46 10.76
N LEU A 109 -0.62 1.49 10.70
CA LEU A 109 -1.48 2.14 11.69
C LEU A 109 -1.44 1.47 13.08
N ASP A 110 -1.06 0.19 13.15
CA ASP A 110 -0.79 -0.46 14.43
C ASP A 110 0.57 -0.03 15.02
N MET A 111 1.55 0.29 14.17
CA MET A 111 2.90 0.71 14.56
C MET A 111 2.96 2.22 14.88
N ASP A 112 2.38 3.04 14.00
CA ASP A 112 2.36 4.51 14.10
C ASP A 112 0.92 5.00 14.30
N LYS A 113 0.63 5.47 15.51
CA LYS A 113 -0.70 5.98 15.88
C LYS A 113 -0.90 7.47 15.56
N ASP A 114 0.16 8.15 15.15
CA ASP A 114 0.16 9.59 14.87
C ASP A 114 -0.03 9.89 13.37
N ILE A 115 -0.40 8.89 12.56
CA ILE A 115 -0.81 9.12 11.17
C ILE A 115 -2.12 9.91 11.18
N ALA A 116 -2.09 11.10 10.58
CA ALA A 116 -3.18 12.08 10.68
C ALA A 116 -4.41 11.68 9.84
N PHE A 117 -4.19 11.10 8.66
CA PHE A 117 -5.26 10.70 7.74
C PHE A 117 -4.77 9.63 6.77
N GLN A 118 -5.72 8.98 6.09
CA GLN A 118 -5.40 8.05 5.02
C GLN A 118 -6.34 8.18 3.83
N VAL A 119 -5.81 7.91 2.65
CA VAL A 119 -6.56 7.72 1.40
C VAL A 119 -6.36 6.28 0.95
N LEU A 120 -7.44 5.55 0.80
CA LEU A 120 -7.44 4.15 0.36
C LEU A 120 -8.07 4.05 -1.03
N LEU A 121 -7.27 3.70 -2.03
CA LEU A 121 -7.75 3.46 -3.39
C LEU A 121 -7.90 1.96 -3.64
N SER A 122 -9.12 1.56 -4.01
CA SER A 122 -9.47 0.15 -4.24
C SER A 122 -9.02 -0.75 -3.08
N PRO A 123 -9.46 -0.45 -1.83
CA PRO A 123 -9.01 -1.17 -0.66
C PRO A 123 -9.40 -2.65 -0.72
N MET A 124 -8.49 -3.48 -0.28
CA MET A 124 -8.69 -4.92 -0.19
C MET A 124 -9.50 -5.27 1.05
N VAL A 125 -10.80 -5.47 0.87
CA VAL A 125 -11.74 -5.84 1.95
C VAL A 125 -11.71 -7.33 2.30
N PHE A 126 -11.00 -8.14 1.51
CA PHE A 126 -10.81 -9.57 1.74
C PHE A 126 -9.43 -9.83 2.35
N THR A 127 -9.25 -11.02 2.91
CA THR A 127 -7.90 -11.47 3.27
C THR A 127 -7.03 -11.62 2.02
N PRO A 128 -5.69 -11.50 2.11
CA PRO A 128 -4.81 -11.71 0.97
C PRO A 128 -5.07 -13.05 0.25
N ARG A 129 -5.29 -14.11 1.02
CA ARG A 129 -5.61 -15.45 0.50
C ARG A 129 -6.89 -15.48 -0.33
N GLN A 130 -7.96 -14.84 0.16
CA GLN A 130 -9.23 -14.74 -0.57
C GLN A 130 -9.09 -13.89 -1.83
N ALA A 131 -8.39 -12.76 -1.76
CA ALA A 131 -8.18 -11.87 -2.90
C ALA A 131 -7.37 -12.56 -4.01
N ILE A 132 -6.28 -13.24 -3.68
CA ILE A 132 -5.47 -13.96 -4.67
C ILE A 132 -6.26 -15.13 -5.25
N GLY A 133 -7.00 -15.88 -4.44
CA GLY A 133 -7.88 -16.94 -4.94
C GLY A 133 -8.96 -16.42 -5.90
N PHE A 134 -9.48 -15.21 -5.65
CA PHE A 134 -10.42 -14.55 -6.55
C PHE A 134 -9.76 -14.15 -7.87
N LEU A 135 -8.59 -13.49 -7.81
CA LEU A 135 -7.83 -13.08 -9.00
C LEU A 135 -7.43 -14.26 -9.86
N ALA A 136 -6.87 -15.31 -9.24
CA ALA A 136 -6.53 -16.53 -9.96
C ALA A 136 -7.75 -17.16 -10.66
N ALA A 137 -8.91 -17.17 -10.01
CA ALA A 137 -10.14 -17.68 -10.64
C ALA A 137 -10.60 -16.81 -11.82
N GLN A 138 -10.40 -15.48 -11.75
CA GLN A 138 -10.69 -14.60 -12.88
C GLN A 138 -9.74 -14.83 -14.06
N ASP A 139 -8.44 -15.04 -13.81
CA ASP A 139 -7.48 -15.35 -14.86
C ASP A 139 -7.88 -16.66 -15.59
N PHE A 140 -8.35 -17.67 -14.87
CA PHE A 140 -8.91 -18.87 -15.48
C PHE A 140 -10.17 -18.60 -16.32
N ALA A 141 -11.02 -17.67 -15.89
CA ALA A 141 -12.18 -17.26 -16.66
C ALA A 141 -11.80 -16.58 -17.97
N LEU A 142 -10.79 -15.70 -17.93
CA LEU A 142 -10.28 -14.97 -19.11
C LEU A 142 -9.74 -15.91 -20.19
N VAL A 143 -9.17 -17.05 -19.81
CA VAL A 143 -8.74 -18.08 -20.76
C VAL A 143 -9.83 -19.09 -21.11
N GLY A 144 -11.08 -18.83 -20.73
CA GLY A 144 -12.24 -19.65 -21.09
C GLY A 144 -12.45 -20.90 -20.25
N ALA A 145 -11.85 -20.96 -19.06
CA ALA A 145 -12.07 -22.10 -18.16
C ALA A 145 -13.50 -22.11 -17.60
N HIS A 146 -14.08 -23.30 -17.52
CA HIS A 146 -15.43 -23.52 -17.01
C HIS A 146 -15.57 -23.06 -15.54
N ASP A 147 -16.75 -22.55 -15.15
CA ASP A 147 -17.06 -22.04 -13.80
C ASP A 147 -16.73 -23.03 -12.67
N GLY A 148 -16.82 -24.32 -12.93
CA GLY A 148 -16.44 -25.37 -11.99
C GLY A 148 -14.97 -25.31 -11.58
N TYR A 149 -14.06 -25.03 -12.53
CA TYR A 149 -12.64 -24.88 -12.25
C TYR A 149 -12.35 -23.62 -11.43
N GLN A 150 -13.02 -22.51 -11.76
CA GLN A 150 -12.90 -21.26 -11.00
C GLN A 150 -13.31 -21.47 -9.53
N SER A 151 -14.39 -22.21 -9.28
CA SER A 151 -14.85 -22.52 -7.93
C SER A 151 -13.86 -23.40 -7.17
N ILE A 152 -13.23 -24.35 -7.85
CA ILE A 152 -12.17 -25.20 -7.26
C ILE A 152 -10.96 -24.35 -6.90
N VAL A 153 -10.48 -23.52 -7.81
CA VAL A 153 -9.32 -22.63 -7.59
C VAL A 153 -9.57 -21.74 -6.37
N ARG A 154 -10.72 -21.08 -6.28
CA ARG A 154 -11.07 -20.26 -5.10
C ARG A 154 -11.04 -21.05 -3.80
N ARG A 155 -11.58 -22.27 -3.79
CA ARG A 155 -11.61 -23.12 -2.60
C ARG A 155 -10.22 -23.58 -2.19
N VAL A 156 -9.40 -23.99 -3.15
CA VAL A 156 -8.04 -24.49 -2.86
C VAL A 156 -7.17 -23.36 -2.34
N PHE A 157 -7.23 -22.16 -2.93
CA PHE A 157 -6.50 -20.99 -2.40
C PHE A 157 -6.95 -20.61 -0.99
N ASN A 158 -8.24 -20.72 -0.68
CA ASN A 158 -8.75 -20.45 0.65
C ASN A 158 -8.30 -21.49 1.71
N ILE A 159 -8.03 -22.73 1.28
CA ILE A 159 -7.57 -23.79 2.20
C ILE A 159 -6.06 -23.70 2.38
N ASP A 160 -5.31 -23.68 1.28
CA ASP A 160 -3.86 -23.68 1.31
C ASP A 160 -3.26 -23.03 0.06
N SER A 161 -2.87 -21.76 0.19
CA SER A 161 -2.21 -21.04 -0.88
C SER A 161 -0.79 -21.55 -1.17
N ALA A 162 -0.16 -22.27 -0.23
CA ALA A 162 1.17 -22.83 -0.41
C ALA A 162 1.18 -23.94 -1.49
N LEU A 163 0.05 -24.58 -1.77
CA LEU A 163 -0.09 -25.52 -2.90
C LEU A 163 0.21 -24.88 -4.26
N PHE A 164 0.11 -23.55 -4.35
CA PHE A 164 0.44 -22.78 -5.55
C PHE A 164 1.79 -22.06 -5.42
N GLY A 165 2.62 -22.41 -4.44
CA GLY A 165 3.90 -21.75 -4.17
C GLY A 165 3.77 -20.34 -3.62
N VAL A 166 2.60 -19.97 -3.08
CA VAL A 166 2.31 -18.64 -2.53
C VAL A 166 2.24 -18.72 -1.02
N THR A 167 3.19 -18.10 -0.32
CA THR A 167 3.12 -17.92 1.12
C THR A 167 2.54 -16.53 1.41
N LEU A 168 1.34 -16.52 1.99
CA LEU A 168 0.65 -15.30 2.37
C LEU A 168 0.61 -15.18 3.89
N PRO A 169 0.84 -13.99 4.44
CA PRO A 169 0.68 -13.77 5.86
C PRO A 169 -0.79 -14.02 6.26
N ASP A 170 -0.99 -14.53 7.47
CA ASP A 170 -2.31 -14.62 8.10
C ASP A 170 -2.76 -13.21 8.48
N VAL A 171 -3.24 -12.47 7.50
CA VAL A 171 -3.77 -11.13 7.69
C VAL A 171 -5.27 -11.24 7.79
N HIS A 172 -5.79 -10.74 8.87
CA HIS A 172 -7.21 -10.43 8.96
C HIS A 172 -7.54 -9.27 8.03
N THR A 173 -8.77 -9.21 7.55
CA THR A 173 -9.35 -8.02 6.91
C THR A 173 -8.93 -6.75 7.63
N LEU A 174 -8.91 -5.62 6.91
CA LEU A 174 -8.64 -4.30 7.48
C LEU A 174 -9.21 -4.20 8.91
N LYS A 175 -8.31 -4.05 9.88
CA LYS A 175 -8.72 -3.99 11.29
C LYS A 175 -9.59 -2.75 11.52
N PRO A 176 -10.56 -2.81 12.44
CA PRO A 176 -11.37 -1.62 12.79
C PRO A 176 -10.53 -0.40 13.19
N SER A 177 -9.33 -0.63 13.75
CA SER A 177 -8.35 0.43 14.05
C SER A 177 -7.90 1.21 12.82
N ALA A 178 -7.93 0.60 11.63
CA ALA A 178 -7.61 1.28 10.37
C ALA A 178 -8.61 2.40 10.03
N TYR A 179 -9.78 2.43 10.66
CA TYR A 179 -10.81 3.46 10.44
C TYR A 179 -10.91 4.45 11.60
N SER A 180 -9.99 4.42 12.56
CA SER A 180 -9.97 5.34 13.71
C SER A 180 -9.47 6.75 13.35
N ILE A 181 -8.89 6.93 12.16
CA ILE A 181 -8.40 8.20 11.64
C ILE A 181 -9.25 8.65 10.45
N PRO A 182 -9.24 9.93 10.08
CA PRO A 182 -9.89 10.42 8.87
C PRO A 182 -9.49 9.59 7.65
N THR A 183 -10.48 8.97 7.00
CA THR A 183 -10.24 8.01 5.91
C THR A 183 -11.10 8.37 4.70
N LEU A 184 -10.44 8.63 3.55
CA LEU A 184 -11.09 8.70 2.25
C LEU A 184 -10.95 7.34 1.56
N VAL A 185 -12.08 6.78 1.13
CA VAL A 185 -12.11 5.51 0.38
C VAL A 185 -12.58 5.81 -1.03
N ALA A 186 -11.81 5.39 -2.03
CA ALA A 186 -12.15 5.47 -3.44
C ALA A 186 -12.06 4.10 -4.11
N TYR A 187 -13.02 3.80 -4.97
CA TYR A 187 -13.02 2.60 -5.81
C TYR A 187 -12.91 3.02 -7.27
N GLY A 188 -12.12 2.28 -8.04
CA GLY A 188 -12.14 2.40 -9.49
C GLY A 188 -13.47 1.91 -10.06
N SER A 189 -13.97 2.60 -11.05
CA SER A 189 -15.16 2.19 -11.84
C SER A 189 -14.77 1.18 -12.91
#